data_04650d89e015e0ee6a44b5269184c299
#
_entry.id   04650d89e015e0ee6a44b5269184c299
#
_cell.length_a   1.000
_cell.length_b   1.000
_cell.length_c   1.000
_cell.angle_alpha   90.00
_cell.angle_beta   90.00
_cell.angle_gamma   90.00
#
_symmetry.space_group_name_H-M   'P 1'
#
loop_
_entity.id
_entity.type
_entity.pdbx_description
1 polymer ?
#
loop_
_entity_poly.entity_id
_entity_poly.type
_entity_poly.pdbx_seq_one_letter_code
_entity_poly.pdbx_strand_id
1 'polypeptide(L)'
;EKKAEPLPEPKTSAASPSVDYEIPRSMEVEVDGEIFAVRILSVEGESVVSASAEENHRPRGDVPGGVKSSIQGMVLSIKVQTGQKVSAGDTLLVLEAMKMENPVVSPVDGTVTEIFVEEGAVVQSGDVLVVVK
;
A
#
# COMPACT_ATOMS: atom_id res chain seq x y z
N GLU A 1 -37.76 50.65 -11.29
CA GLU A 1 -36.32 50.67 -10.93
C GLU A 1 -36.15 49.95 -9.61
N LYS A 2 -35.74 48.71 -9.65
CA LYS A 2 -35.38 47.94 -8.47
C LYS A 2 -33.92 48.22 -8.19
N LYS A 3 -33.63 49.01 -7.15
CA LYS A 3 -32.31 49.08 -6.56
C LYS A 3 -31.98 47.68 -6.04
N ALA A 4 -31.01 47.01 -6.64
CA ALA A 4 -30.42 45.85 -6.08
C ALA A 4 -29.72 46.23 -4.79
N GLU A 5 -30.21 45.73 -3.66
CA GLU A 5 -29.50 45.81 -2.40
C GLU A 5 -28.21 45.03 -2.53
N PRO A 6 -27.06 45.60 -2.17
CA PRO A 6 -25.85 44.84 -2.11
C PRO A 6 -26.01 43.77 -1.04
N LEU A 7 -25.86 42.52 -1.44
CA LEU A 7 -25.73 41.40 -0.54
C LEU A 7 -24.60 41.67 0.46
N PRO A 8 -24.83 41.51 1.76
CA PRO A 8 -23.76 41.64 2.72
C PRO A 8 -22.67 40.61 2.41
N GLU A 9 -21.51 41.12 2.11
CA GLU A 9 -20.33 40.27 2.02
C GLU A 9 -20.18 39.46 3.30
N PRO A 10 -19.97 38.16 3.23
CA PRO A 10 -19.65 37.39 4.43
C PRO A 10 -18.33 37.93 4.99
N LYS A 11 -18.41 38.60 6.11
CA LYS A 11 -17.23 38.90 6.90
C LYS A 11 -16.63 37.58 7.35
N THR A 12 -15.75 37.03 6.56
CA THR A 12 -14.86 35.94 6.97
C THR A 12 -13.86 36.50 7.97
N SER A 13 -14.32 36.74 9.17
CA SER A 13 -13.45 36.79 10.33
C SER A 13 -13.41 35.36 10.90
N ALA A 14 -12.84 34.47 10.17
CA ALA A 14 -12.40 33.22 10.70
C ALA A 14 -11.04 33.44 11.35
N ALA A 15 -11.04 33.98 12.54
CA ALA A 15 -9.98 33.71 13.49
C ALA A 15 -10.10 32.19 13.77
N SER A 16 -9.33 31.41 13.08
CA SER A 16 -9.12 30.01 13.44
C SER A 16 -8.58 30.03 14.86
N PRO A 17 -9.25 29.40 15.83
CA PRO A 17 -8.59 29.13 17.09
C PRO A 17 -7.42 28.22 16.76
N SER A 18 -6.21 28.72 16.94
CA SER A 18 -5.03 27.89 17.03
C SER A 18 -5.21 27.04 18.28
N VAL A 19 -5.84 25.90 18.09
CA VAL A 19 -5.86 24.86 19.10
C VAL A 19 -4.47 24.26 19.06
N ASP A 20 -3.63 24.68 20.00
CA ASP A 20 -2.36 24.03 20.25
C ASP A 20 -2.69 22.59 20.71
N TYR A 21 -2.80 21.69 19.74
CA TYR A 21 -2.78 20.28 20.04
C TYR A 21 -1.33 19.91 20.36
N GLU A 22 -1.01 19.86 21.64
CA GLU A 22 0.16 19.13 22.07
C GLU A 22 -0.03 17.68 21.70
N ILE A 23 0.52 17.28 20.56
CA ILE A 23 0.51 15.88 20.13
C ILE A 23 1.42 15.13 21.09
N PRO A 24 0.91 14.19 21.87
CA PRO A 24 1.76 13.41 22.75
C PRO A 24 2.77 12.62 21.91
N ARG A 25 4.03 12.81 22.19
CA ARG A 25 5.14 12.17 21.44
C ARG A 25 5.19 10.66 21.62
N SER A 26 4.37 10.11 22.47
CA SER A 26 4.22 8.68 22.69
C SER A 26 2.81 8.37 23.15
N MET A 27 2.23 7.34 22.57
CA MET A 27 0.95 6.78 23.00
C MET A 27 1.09 5.27 23.17
N GLU A 28 0.42 4.72 24.15
CA GLU A 28 0.28 3.29 24.32
C GLU A 28 -1.03 2.84 23.73
N VAL A 29 -0.99 1.86 22.85
CA VAL A 29 -2.17 1.26 22.22
C VAL A 29 -2.24 -0.19 22.65
N GLU A 30 -3.36 -0.58 23.24
CA GLU A 30 -3.64 -1.96 23.60
C GLU A 30 -4.45 -2.63 22.48
N VAL A 31 -3.93 -3.73 21.96
CA VAL A 31 -4.60 -4.57 20.97
C VAL A 31 -4.49 -6.02 21.44
N ASP A 32 -5.61 -6.69 21.62
CA ASP A 32 -5.70 -8.10 22.04
C ASP A 32 -4.93 -8.45 23.33
N GLY A 33 -4.87 -7.50 24.28
CA GLY A 33 -4.17 -7.67 25.55
C GLY A 33 -2.66 -7.44 25.47
N GLU A 34 -2.14 -7.00 24.33
CA GLU A 34 -0.75 -6.59 24.17
C GLU A 34 -0.65 -5.06 24.07
N ILE A 35 0.28 -4.48 24.82
CA ILE A 35 0.52 -3.04 24.86
C ILE A 35 1.65 -2.70 23.90
N PHE A 36 1.34 -1.88 22.90
CA PHE A 36 2.31 -1.36 21.94
C PHE A 36 2.62 0.11 22.24
N ALA A 37 3.89 0.40 22.48
CA ALA A 37 4.37 1.77 22.61
C ALA A 37 4.65 2.35 21.22
N VAL A 38 3.81 3.29 20.76
CA VAL A 38 3.99 4.00 19.50
C VAL A 38 4.71 5.32 19.78
N ARG A 39 5.85 5.53 19.15
CA ARG A 39 6.65 6.74 19.29
C ARG A 39 6.62 7.53 17.97
N ILE A 40 6.13 8.75 18.04
CA ILE A 40 6.14 9.67 16.89
C ILE A 40 7.49 10.38 16.88
N LEU A 41 8.32 10.10 15.88
CA LEU A 41 9.70 10.59 15.81
C LEU A 41 9.85 11.96 15.17
N SER A 42 8.91 12.41 14.35
CA SER A 42 8.87 13.79 13.86
C SER A 42 7.52 14.13 13.24
N VAL A 43 7.05 15.32 13.56
CA VAL A 43 6.00 16.01 12.81
C VAL A 43 6.59 17.36 12.43
N GLU A 44 7.42 17.37 11.39
CA GLU A 44 7.77 18.61 10.72
C GLU A 44 6.79 18.84 9.60
N GLY A 45 6.09 19.96 9.73
CA GLY A 45 4.94 20.29 8.93
C GLY A 45 5.23 20.36 7.44
N GLU A 46 4.82 19.36 6.77
CA GLU A 46 4.33 19.44 5.41
C GLU A 46 3.14 18.52 5.32
N SER A 47 1.98 19.08 4.99
CA SER A 47 0.79 18.31 4.71
C SER A 47 1.05 17.49 3.46
N VAL A 48 1.79 16.41 3.60
CA VAL A 48 1.67 15.31 2.68
C VAL A 48 0.28 14.73 2.96
N VAL A 49 -0.68 15.11 2.13
CA VAL A 49 -1.79 14.22 1.84
C VAL A 49 -1.13 12.94 1.35
N SER A 50 -0.70 12.13 2.31
CA SER A 50 -0.45 10.75 2.04
C SER A 50 -1.81 10.23 1.57
N ALA A 51 -2.00 10.25 0.25
CA ALA A 51 -2.85 9.24 -0.32
C ALA A 51 -2.34 7.97 0.34
N SER A 52 -3.17 7.36 1.15
CA SER A 52 -2.93 6.03 1.67
C SER A 52 -2.70 5.13 0.46
N ALA A 53 -1.46 5.15 -0.04
CA ALA A 53 -0.90 3.95 -0.55
C ALA A 53 -1.00 3.03 0.67
N GLU A 54 -1.97 2.16 0.69
CA GLU A 54 -1.89 0.95 1.45
C GLU A 54 -0.50 0.43 1.12
N GLU A 55 0.45 0.69 2.03
CA GLU A 55 1.69 -0.04 2.01
C GLU A 55 1.24 -1.47 2.17
N ASN A 56 0.98 -2.09 1.03
CA ASN A 56 0.82 -3.51 0.93
C ASN A 56 1.97 -4.08 1.73
N HIS A 57 1.65 -4.62 2.87
CA HIS A 57 2.60 -5.22 3.80
C HIS A 57 3.13 -6.48 3.12
N ARG A 58 3.91 -6.25 2.05
CA ARG A 58 4.55 -7.32 1.29
C ARG A 58 5.67 -7.85 2.15
N PRO A 59 5.61 -9.09 2.57
CA PRO A 59 6.70 -9.66 3.32
C PRO A 59 7.96 -9.63 2.44
N ARG A 60 8.98 -8.95 2.96
CA ARG A 60 10.34 -9.01 2.41
C ARG A 60 11.08 -10.06 3.20
N GLY A 61 11.53 -11.08 2.54
CA GLY A 61 12.28 -12.13 3.19
C GLY A 61 11.97 -13.52 2.63
N ASP A 62 12.41 -14.53 3.35
CA ASP A 62 12.25 -15.91 2.92
C ASP A 62 10.92 -16.47 3.46
N VAL A 63 9.87 -16.31 2.66
CA VAL A 63 8.58 -16.91 2.94
C VAL A 63 8.55 -18.30 2.30
N PRO A 64 8.32 -19.36 3.06
CA PRO A 64 8.24 -20.71 2.50
C PRO A 64 7.17 -20.81 1.41
N GLY A 65 7.57 -21.18 0.21
CA GLY A 65 6.69 -21.19 -0.97
C GLY A 65 6.46 -19.82 -1.61
N GLY A 66 7.14 -18.77 -1.12
CA GLY A 66 7.03 -17.42 -1.67
C GLY A 66 7.75 -17.28 -3.01
N VAL A 67 7.01 -16.86 -4.03
CA VAL A 67 7.56 -16.49 -5.33
C VAL A 67 7.91 -15.02 -5.28
N LYS A 68 9.20 -14.71 -5.44
CA LYS A 68 9.75 -13.36 -5.33
C LYS A 68 9.92 -12.73 -6.71
N SER A 69 9.80 -11.41 -6.76
CA SER A 69 10.22 -10.68 -7.94
C SER A 69 11.74 -10.66 -8.06
N SER A 70 12.24 -10.98 -9.24
CA SER A 70 13.67 -10.86 -9.57
C SER A 70 14.06 -9.45 -10.03
N ILE A 71 13.08 -8.64 -10.41
CA ILE A 71 13.26 -7.31 -10.98
C ILE A 71 12.30 -6.31 -10.35
N GLN A 72 12.66 -5.05 -10.43
CA GLN A 72 11.73 -3.96 -10.12
C GLN A 72 10.85 -3.69 -11.33
N GLY A 73 9.54 -3.53 -11.09
CA GLY A 73 8.58 -3.26 -12.13
C GLY A 73 7.18 -3.02 -11.61
N MET A 74 6.23 -2.93 -12.52
CA MET A 74 4.81 -2.79 -12.23
C MET A 74 4.08 -4.08 -12.58
N VAL A 75 3.13 -4.49 -11.77
CA VAL A 75 2.27 -5.64 -12.06
C VAL A 75 1.32 -5.28 -13.19
N LEU A 76 1.50 -5.89 -14.34
CA LEU A 76 0.67 -5.65 -15.52
C LEU A 76 -0.63 -6.45 -15.46
N SER A 77 -0.54 -7.73 -15.11
CA SER A 77 -1.70 -8.60 -14.94
C SER A 77 -1.40 -9.80 -14.04
N ILE A 78 -2.43 -10.25 -13.32
CA ILE A 78 -2.38 -11.45 -12.48
C ILE A 78 -3.15 -12.55 -13.20
N LYS A 79 -2.52 -13.71 -13.41
CA LYS A 79 -3.07 -14.83 -14.17
C LYS A 79 -3.67 -15.92 -13.30
N VAL A 80 -3.45 -15.86 -11.99
CA VAL A 80 -3.88 -16.88 -11.02
C VAL A 80 -4.72 -16.28 -9.92
N GLN A 81 -5.45 -17.12 -9.21
CA GLN A 81 -6.28 -16.74 -8.08
C GLN A 81 -5.90 -17.54 -6.84
N THR A 82 -6.21 -17.00 -5.66
CA THR A 82 -6.03 -17.71 -4.40
C THR A 82 -6.86 -19.01 -4.41
N GLY A 83 -6.22 -20.13 -4.06
CA GLY A 83 -6.83 -21.46 -4.10
C GLY A 83 -6.66 -22.19 -5.43
N GLN A 84 -6.06 -21.56 -6.45
CA GLN A 84 -5.81 -22.19 -7.74
C GLN A 84 -4.60 -23.09 -7.67
N LYS A 85 -4.69 -24.29 -8.28
CA LYS A 85 -3.55 -25.18 -8.49
C LYS A 85 -2.72 -24.70 -9.66
N VAL A 86 -1.42 -24.69 -9.46
CA VAL A 86 -0.42 -24.31 -10.46
C VAL A 86 0.68 -25.35 -10.53
N SER A 87 1.30 -25.49 -11.68
CA SER A 87 2.45 -26.34 -11.89
C SER A 87 3.73 -25.52 -12.02
N ALA A 88 4.86 -26.16 -11.79
CA ALA A 88 6.15 -25.54 -12.03
C ALA A 88 6.25 -25.08 -13.49
N GLY A 89 6.53 -23.79 -13.69
CA GLY A 89 6.57 -23.15 -15.01
C GLY A 89 5.28 -22.42 -15.42
N ASP A 90 4.19 -22.57 -14.65
CA ASP A 90 2.97 -21.80 -14.91
C ASP A 90 3.16 -20.32 -14.61
N THR A 91 2.66 -19.45 -15.50
CA THR A 91 2.74 -18.01 -15.31
C THR A 91 1.74 -17.57 -14.26
N LEU A 92 2.25 -17.02 -13.15
CA LEU A 92 1.45 -16.51 -12.04
C LEU A 92 0.97 -15.08 -12.31
N LEU A 93 1.86 -14.25 -12.75
CA LEU A 93 1.59 -12.84 -13.08
C LEU A 93 2.62 -12.33 -14.09
N VAL A 94 2.34 -11.18 -14.67
CA VAL A 94 3.22 -10.50 -15.62
C VAL A 94 3.63 -9.17 -15.02
N LEU A 95 4.94 -8.91 -14.99
CA LEU A 95 5.52 -7.64 -14.59
C LEU A 95 5.95 -6.85 -15.83
N GLU A 96 5.70 -5.56 -15.83
CA GLU A 96 6.29 -4.63 -16.79
C GLU A 96 7.50 -3.95 -16.16
N ALA A 97 8.64 -4.12 -16.78
CA ALA A 97 9.87 -3.44 -16.41
C ALA A 97 10.60 -2.98 -17.68
N MET A 98 11.01 -1.71 -17.71
CA MET A 98 11.73 -1.12 -18.85
C MET A 98 10.99 -1.30 -20.18
N LYS A 99 9.66 -1.16 -20.18
CA LYS A 99 8.78 -1.36 -21.34
C LYS A 99 8.77 -2.78 -21.92
N MET A 100 9.17 -3.76 -21.11
CA MET A 100 9.15 -5.18 -21.46
C MET A 100 8.26 -5.96 -20.49
N GLU A 101 7.51 -6.89 -21.03
CA GLU A 101 6.71 -7.81 -20.23
C GLU A 101 7.58 -8.96 -19.73
N ASN A 102 7.58 -9.16 -18.43
CA ASN A 102 8.35 -10.23 -17.77
C ASN A 102 7.39 -11.15 -17.03
N PRO A 103 7.16 -12.37 -17.51
CA PRO A 103 6.31 -13.32 -16.82
C PRO A 103 7.02 -13.85 -15.55
N VAL A 104 6.32 -13.84 -14.44
CA VAL A 104 6.73 -14.48 -13.20
C VAL A 104 6.08 -15.85 -13.15
N VAL A 105 6.90 -16.89 -13.15
CA VAL A 105 6.44 -18.28 -13.17
C VAL A 105 6.58 -18.93 -11.80
N SER A 106 5.76 -19.97 -11.56
CA SER A 106 5.89 -20.79 -10.37
C SER A 106 7.15 -21.65 -10.43
N PRO A 107 8.00 -21.66 -9.40
CA PRO A 107 9.15 -22.55 -9.35
C PRO A 107 8.79 -24.00 -8.94
N VAL A 108 7.59 -24.22 -8.42
CA VAL A 108 7.11 -25.50 -7.88
C VAL A 108 5.66 -25.75 -8.24
N ASP A 109 5.27 -27.03 -8.20
CA ASP A 109 3.86 -27.42 -8.24
C ASP A 109 3.21 -27.17 -6.88
N GLY A 110 1.99 -26.68 -6.88
CA GLY A 110 1.29 -26.43 -5.63
C GLY A 110 -0.03 -25.72 -5.82
N THR A 111 -0.50 -25.12 -4.74
CA THR A 111 -1.71 -24.29 -4.73
C THR A 111 -1.36 -22.88 -4.30
N VAL A 112 -1.87 -21.89 -5.00
CA VAL A 112 -1.73 -20.49 -4.63
C VAL A 112 -2.48 -20.26 -3.31
N THR A 113 -1.76 -19.94 -2.26
CA THR A 113 -2.35 -19.71 -0.94
C THR A 113 -2.61 -18.22 -0.68
N GLU A 114 -1.70 -17.37 -1.12
CA GLU A 114 -1.81 -15.92 -0.93
C GLU A 114 -1.22 -15.17 -2.12
N ILE A 115 -1.81 -14.02 -2.42
CA ILE A 115 -1.33 -13.06 -3.42
C ILE A 115 -1.16 -11.73 -2.71
N PHE A 116 0.06 -11.19 -2.70
CA PHE A 116 0.41 -9.95 -2.00
C PHE A 116 0.47 -8.72 -2.91
N VAL A 117 0.09 -8.86 -4.16
CA VAL A 117 0.16 -7.80 -5.16
C VAL A 117 -1.16 -7.66 -5.90
N GLU A 118 -1.39 -6.49 -6.46
CA GLU A 118 -2.53 -6.17 -7.30
C GLU A 118 -2.06 -5.68 -8.66
N GLU A 119 -2.95 -5.72 -9.65
CA GLU A 119 -2.67 -5.14 -10.96
C GLU A 119 -2.42 -3.63 -10.85
N GLY A 120 -1.35 -3.15 -11.44
CA GLY A 120 -0.89 -1.77 -11.34
C GLY A 120 0.01 -1.47 -10.14
N ALA A 121 0.25 -2.43 -9.25
CA ALA A 121 1.15 -2.23 -8.11
C ALA A 121 2.61 -2.24 -8.54
N VAL A 122 3.41 -1.35 -7.95
CA VAL A 122 4.86 -1.33 -8.16
C VAL A 122 5.53 -2.29 -7.18
N VAL A 123 6.41 -3.14 -7.68
CA VAL A 123 7.16 -4.13 -6.90
C VAL A 123 8.66 -3.92 -7.06
N GLN A 124 9.39 -4.32 -6.06
CA GLN A 124 10.85 -4.28 -6.07
C GLN A 124 11.45 -5.69 -6.15
N SER A 125 12.70 -5.77 -6.56
CA SER A 125 13.43 -7.04 -6.49
C SER A 125 13.48 -7.55 -5.05
N GLY A 126 13.10 -8.81 -4.85
CA GLY A 126 13.03 -9.45 -3.55
C GLY A 126 11.67 -9.38 -2.84
N ASP A 127 10.72 -8.59 -3.36
CA ASP A 127 9.35 -8.58 -2.82
C ASP A 127 8.65 -9.92 -3.10
N VAL A 128 7.97 -10.47 -2.11
CA VAL A 128 7.15 -11.67 -2.27
C VAL A 128 5.85 -11.28 -2.96
N LEU A 129 5.55 -11.91 -4.08
CA LEU A 129 4.40 -11.60 -4.91
C LEU A 129 3.24 -12.57 -4.64
N VAL A 130 3.55 -13.86 -4.62
CA VAL A 130 2.58 -14.94 -4.48
C VAL A 130 3.18 -16.04 -3.62
N VAL A 131 2.37 -16.72 -2.84
CA VAL A 131 2.77 -17.92 -2.08
C VAL A 131 2.11 -19.14 -2.69
N VAL A 132 2.93 -20.13 -3.06
CA VAL A 132 2.51 -21.43 -3.59
C VAL A 132 2.95 -22.52 -2.61
N LYS A 133 2.01 -23.37 -2.18
CA LYS A 133 2.23 -24.49 -1.26
C LYS A 133 1.61 -25.77 -1.78
#